data_3d6411d7627dabc5ce767c5354842504
#
_entry.id   3d6411d7627dabc5ce767c5354842504
#
_cell.length_a   1.000
_cell.length_b   1.000
_cell.length_c   1.000
_cell.angle_alpha   90.00
_cell.angle_beta   90.00
_cell.angle_gamma   90.00
#
_symmetry.space_group_name_H-M   'P 1'
#
loop_
_entity.id
_entity.type
_entity.pdbx_description
1 polymer ?
#
loop_
_entity_poly.entity_id
_entity_poly.type
_entity_poly.pdbx_seq_one_letter_code
_entity_poly.pdbx_strand_id
1 'polypeptide(L)'
;MEGPLIEIVTDPFPSDDAMQRLWLAAWGGAGPTSFEPILTRSLVHVGAYDGALLIGFVNVAWDGGIHAFILDTCVDPDYRRQGIALKLVARAQEVSRARGALWLHVDFEPHLEAFYRQCGFGPTAAA
;
A
#
# COMPACT_ATOMS: atom_id res chain seq x y z
N MET A 1 17.79 10.23 20.51
CA MET A 1 16.74 11.02 19.84
C MET A 1 15.81 10.08 19.08
N GLU A 2 14.54 10.25 19.27
CA GLU A 2 13.56 9.43 18.58
C GLU A 2 13.40 9.91 17.14
N GLY A 3 13.23 8.97 16.21
CA GLY A 3 12.90 9.29 14.84
C GLY A 3 11.46 9.79 14.69
N PRO A 4 11.01 10.10 13.47
CA PRO A 4 9.64 10.54 13.25
C PRO A 4 8.64 9.47 13.72
N LEU A 5 7.55 9.91 14.33
CA LEU A 5 6.47 9.02 14.73
C LEU A 5 5.55 8.82 13.52
N ILE A 6 5.64 7.64 12.92
CA ILE A 6 4.85 7.32 11.74
C ILE A 6 3.53 6.70 12.15
N GLU A 7 2.44 7.28 11.67
CA GLU A 7 1.09 6.78 11.90
C GLU A 7 0.60 6.02 10.68
N ILE A 8 0.07 4.82 10.89
CA ILE A 8 -0.52 3.98 9.85
C ILE A 8 -2.03 4.14 9.94
N VAL A 9 -2.65 4.60 8.86
CA VAL A 9 -4.08 4.96 8.84
C VAL A 9 -4.83 4.14 7.80
N THR A 10 -5.92 3.52 8.21
CA THR A 10 -6.80 2.75 7.33
C THR A 10 -7.79 3.69 6.65
N ASP A 11 -7.89 3.60 5.32
CA ASP A 11 -8.81 4.38 4.48
C ASP A 11 -8.75 5.89 4.74
N PRO A 12 -7.56 6.51 4.66
CA PRO A 12 -7.46 7.94 4.96
C PRO A 12 -8.03 8.85 3.87
N PHE A 13 -8.24 8.34 2.65
CA PHE A 13 -8.67 9.11 1.49
C PHE A 13 -7.81 10.36 1.28
N PRO A 14 -6.51 10.20 1.00
CA PRO A 14 -5.63 11.34 0.80
C PRO A 14 -6.09 12.20 -0.37
N SER A 15 -5.77 13.49 -0.32
CA SER A 15 -6.03 14.40 -1.44
C SER A 15 -5.24 13.98 -2.68
N ASP A 16 -5.72 14.39 -3.85
CA ASP A 16 -4.98 14.16 -5.10
C ASP A 16 -3.58 14.78 -5.04
N ASP A 17 -3.44 15.96 -4.43
CA ASP A 17 -2.13 16.60 -4.28
C ASP A 17 -1.18 15.76 -3.43
N ALA A 18 -1.66 15.22 -2.31
CA ALA A 18 -0.85 14.36 -1.45
C ALA A 18 -0.43 13.08 -2.17
N MET A 19 -1.36 12.46 -2.89
CA MET A 19 -1.09 11.24 -3.65
C MET A 19 -0.11 11.50 -4.79
N GLN A 20 -0.28 12.58 -5.53
CA GLN A 20 0.61 12.92 -6.64
C GLN A 20 2.01 13.24 -6.16
N ARG A 21 2.13 13.95 -5.03
CA ARG A 21 3.43 14.21 -4.41
C ARG A 21 4.14 12.92 -4.05
N LEU A 22 3.45 11.99 -3.38
CA LEU A 22 4.03 10.71 -3.00
C LEU A 22 4.40 9.89 -4.23
N TRP A 23 3.53 9.85 -5.24
CA TRP A 23 3.75 9.11 -6.47
C TRP A 23 5.01 9.58 -7.18
N LEU A 24 5.17 10.90 -7.30
CA LEU A 24 6.37 11.49 -7.89
C LEU A 24 7.62 11.14 -7.09
N ALA A 25 7.57 11.24 -5.76
CA ALA A 25 8.70 10.93 -4.89
C ALA A 25 9.09 9.45 -4.97
N ALA A 26 8.12 8.55 -5.00
CA ALA A 26 8.37 7.11 -4.96
C ALA A 26 8.78 6.55 -6.32
N TRP A 27 8.17 7.00 -7.39
CA TRP A 27 8.37 6.43 -8.74
C TRP A 27 8.90 7.41 -9.78
N GLY A 28 8.97 8.69 -9.47
CA GLY A 28 9.56 9.70 -10.35
C GLY A 28 8.74 10.05 -11.58
N GLY A 29 7.52 9.55 -11.70
CA GLY A 29 6.67 9.77 -12.84
C GLY A 29 5.27 10.23 -12.46
N ALA A 30 4.49 10.59 -13.47
CA ALA A 30 3.10 10.99 -13.26
C ALA A 30 2.23 9.77 -13.02
N GLY A 31 1.39 9.83 -12.00
CA GLY A 31 0.37 8.85 -11.73
C GLY A 31 -0.98 9.28 -12.28
N PRO A 32 -2.08 8.64 -11.83
CA PRO A 32 -3.42 9.10 -12.15
C PRO A 32 -3.63 10.56 -11.78
N THR A 33 -4.45 11.28 -12.52
CA THR A 33 -4.76 12.68 -12.21
C THR A 33 -5.76 12.80 -11.06
N SER A 34 -6.59 11.77 -10.88
CA SER A 34 -7.54 11.69 -9.77
C SER A 34 -7.52 10.32 -9.16
N PHE A 35 -7.42 10.25 -7.84
CA PHE A 35 -7.37 9.00 -7.10
C PHE A 35 -8.72 8.61 -6.49
N GLU A 36 -9.68 9.51 -6.42
CA GLU A 36 -10.99 9.21 -5.83
C GLU A 36 -11.68 7.99 -6.46
N PRO A 37 -11.74 7.85 -7.80
CA PRO A 37 -12.38 6.68 -8.39
C PRO A 37 -11.69 5.36 -8.01
N ILE A 38 -10.38 5.39 -7.79
CA ILE A 38 -9.60 4.23 -7.36
C ILE A 38 -9.91 3.92 -5.90
N LEU A 39 -9.78 4.92 -5.04
CA LEU A 39 -9.90 4.75 -3.59
C LEU A 39 -11.32 4.35 -3.18
N THR A 40 -12.34 4.85 -3.86
CA THR A 40 -13.73 4.50 -3.57
C THR A 40 -14.09 3.07 -3.96
N ARG A 41 -13.33 2.47 -4.89
CA ARG A 41 -13.52 1.08 -5.32
C ARG A 41 -12.62 0.09 -4.60
N SER A 42 -11.65 0.56 -3.84
CA SER A 42 -10.74 -0.30 -3.10
C SER A 42 -11.47 -1.06 -2.00
N LEU A 43 -11.03 -2.29 -1.73
CA LEU A 43 -11.45 -3.00 -0.52
C LEU A 43 -10.94 -2.26 0.70
N VAL A 44 -9.70 -1.83 0.64
CA VAL A 44 -9.04 -1.00 1.65
C VAL A 44 -7.86 -0.30 1.00
N HIS A 45 -7.53 0.89 1.46
CA HIS A 45 -6.24 1.51 1.22
C HIS A 45 -5.65 1.97 2.54
N VAL A 46 -4.32 2.01 2.62
CA VAL A 46 -3.63 2.33 3.87
C VAL A 46 -2.59 3.40 3.58
N GLY A 47 -2.55 4.41 4.40
CA GLY A 47 -1.57 5.47 4.32
C GLY A 47 -0.64 5.49 5.52
N ALA A 48 0.60 5.88 5.30
CA ALA A 48 1.57 6.14 6.37
C ALA A 48 1.86 7.63 6.40
N TYR A 49 1.79 8.21 7.57
CA TYR A 49 1.91 9.66 7.77
C TYR A 49 3.01 10.01 8.74
N ASP A 50 3.78 11.04 8.38
CA ASP A 50 4.63 11.78 9.30
C ASP A 50 3.94 13.13 9.55
N GLY A 51 3.23 13.24 10.69
CA GLY A 51 2.33 14.36 10.91
C GLY A 51 1.24 14.41 9.85
N ALA A 52 1.16 15.49 9.12
CA ALA A 52 0.20 15.67 8.02
C ALA A 52 0.72 15.18 6.67
N LEU A 53 1.99 14.78 6.59
CA LEU A 53 2.63 14.40 5.35
C LEU A 53 2.42 12.92 5.05
N LEU A 54 1.81 12.62 3.92
CA LEU A 54 1.67 11.24 3.43
C LEU A 54 3.02 10.77 2.89
N ILE A 55 3.59 9.73 3.50
CA ILE A 55 4.93 9.24 3.15
C ILE A 55 4.93 7.77 2.69
N GLY A 56 3.80 7.10 2.73
CA GLY A 56 3.67 5.73 2.25
C GLY A 56 2.22 5.40 1.95
N PHE A 57 2.03 4.39 1.09
CA PHE A 57 0.69 4.04 0.63
C PHE A 57 0.66 2.59 0.14
N VAL A 58 -0.48 1.95 0.27
CA VAL A 58 -0.81 0.68 -0.38
C VAL A 58 -2.29 0.66 -0.68
N ASN A 59 -2.63 0.12 -1.84
CA ASN A 59 -4.01 -0.06 -2.27
C ASN A 59 -4.34 -1.56 -2.34
N VAL A 60 -5.55 -1.93 -1.97
CA VAL A 60 -6.07 -3.28 -2.17
C VAL A 60 -7.31 -3.19 -3.04
N ALA A 61 -7.18 -3.65 -4.28
CA ALA A 61 -8.31 -3.81 -5.18
C ALA A 61 -8.99 -5.16 -4.90
N TRP A 62 -10.22 -5.33 -5.34
CA TRP A 62 -10.94 -6.58 -5.15
C TRP A 62 -12.01 -6.78 -6.22
N ASP A 63 -12.50 -8.01 -6.32
CA ASP A 63 -13.53 -8.37 -7.30
C ASP A 63 -14.97 -8.25 -6.76
N GLY A 64 -15.13 -7.72 -5.56
CA GLY A 64 -16.41 -7.67 -4.86
C GLY A 64 -16.74 -8.97 -4.11
N GLY A 65 -15.87 -9.98 -4.18
CA GLY A 65 -16.03 -11.27 -3.54
C GLY A 65 -14.87 -11.61 -2.61
N ILE A 66 -14.25 -12.77 -2.81
CA ILE A 66 -13.23 -13.27 -1.89
C ILE A 66 -11.79 -13.00 -2.36
N HIS A 67 -11.59 -12.49 -3.57
CA HIS A 67 -10.27 -12.21 -4.12
C HIS A 67 -9.92 -10.74 -4.00
N ALA A 68 -8.73 -10.46 -3.47
CA ALA A 68 -8.19 -9.11 -3.36
C ALA A 68 -6.75 -9.09 -3.87
N PHE A 69 -6.28 -7.90 -4.26
CA PHE A 69 -4.99 -7.71 -4.93
C PHE A 69 -4.28 -6.51 -4.34
N ILE A 70 -3.04 -6.71 -3.87
CA ILE A 70 -2.19 -5.60 -3.43
C ILE A 70 -1.64 -4.88 -4.65
N LEU A 71 -1.79 -3.56 -4.66
CA LEU A 71 -1.33 -2.69 -5.73
C LEU A 71 -0.65 -1.45 -5.14
N ASP A 72 0.31 -0.92 -5.90
CA ASP A 72 0.85 0.42 -5.67
C ASP A 72 1.50 0.63 -4.29
N THR A 73 2.10 -0.41 -3.72
CA THR A 73 2.83 -0.27 -2.46
C THR A 73 4.05 0.63 -2.65
N CYS A 74 4.12 1.72 -1.93
CA CYS A 74 5.23 2.65 -2.04
C CYS A 74 5.53 3.38 -0.74
N VAL A 75 6.79 3.82 -0.61
CA VAL A 75 7.27 4.62 0.51
C VAL A 75 8.16 5.73 -0.05
N ASP A 76 7.97 6.94 0.44
CA ASP A 76 8.84 8.08 0.11
C ASP A 76 10.30 7.69 0.38
N PRO A 77 11.22 7.95 -0.56
CA PRO A 77 12.64 7.57 -0.40
C PRO A 77 13.29 8.07 0.90
N ASP A 78 12.85 9.22 1.41
CA ASP A 78 13.40 9.79 2.65
C ASP A 78 13.00 8.99 3.90
N TYR A 79 12.05 8.07 3.76
CA TYR A 79 11.52 7.27 4.86
C TYR A 79 11.78 5.77 4.70
N ARG A 80 12.57 5.36 3.73
CA ARG A 80 12.91 3.95 3.50
C ARG A 80 13.76 3.38 4.63
N ARG A 81 13.82 2.04 4.70
CA ARG A 81 14.59 1.27 5.70
C ARG A 81 14.11 1.46 7.15
N GLN A 82 12.84 1.82 7.33
CA GLN A 82 12.23 1.98 8.65
C GLN A 82 11.11 0.97 8.89
N GLY A 83 10.94 -0.01 8.00
CA GLY A 83 9.89 -1.01 8.12
C GLY A 83 8.49 -0.51 7.81
N ILE A 84 8.35 0.64 7.15
CA ILE A 84 7.05 1.24 6.87
C ILE A 84 6.26 0.42 5.86
N ALA A 85 6.89 -0.05 4.78
CA ALA A 85 6.22 -0.89 3.79
C ALA A 85 5.68 -2.17 4.42
N LEU A 86 6.43 -2.79 5.33
CA LEU A 86 6.01 -3.98 6.05
C LEU A 86 4.75 -3.69 6.88
N LYS A 87 4.71 -2.55 7.57
CA LYS A 87 3.55 -2.14 8.36
C LYS A 87 2.34 -1.84 7.51
N LEU A 88 2.53 -1.22 6.35
CA LEU A 88 1.46 -0.95 5.38
C LEU A 88 0.83 -2.25 4.89
N VAL A 89 1.65 -3.19 4.45
CA VAL A 89 1.17 -4.48 3.94
C VAL A 89 0.50 -5.29 5.05
N ALA A 90 1.06 -5.29 6.26
CA ALA A 90 0.46 -6.00 7.39
C ALA A 90 -0.94 -5.46 7.72
N ARG A 91 -1.12 -4.13 7.72
CA ARG A 91 -2.43 -3.52 7.94
C ARG A 91 -3.39 -3.87 6.80
N ALA A 92 -2.93 -3.82 5.56
CA ALA A 92 -3.72 -4.19 4.39
C ALA A 92 -4.21 -5.65 4.48
N GLN A 93 -3.33 -6.57 4.88
CA GLN A 93 -3.69 -7.97 5.06
C GLN A 93 -4.75 -8.16 6.16
N GLU A 94 -4.54 -7.52 7.30
CA GLU A 94 -5.45 -7.60 8.44
C GLU A 94 -6.86 -7.10 8.08
N VAL A 95 -6.94 -5.90 7.48
CA VAL A 95 -8.22 -5.29 7.14
C VAL A 95 -8.90 -6.04 5.99
N SER A 96 -8.15 -6.49 4.99
CA SER A 96 -8.71 -7.29 3.88
C SER A 96 -9.37 -8.55 4.40
N ARG A 97 -8.70 -9.25 5.33
CA ARG A 97 -9.26 -10.45 5.96
C ARG A 97 -10.54 -10.12 6.73
N ALA A 98 -10.52 -9.04 7.52
CA ALA A 98 -11.68 -8.62 8.31
C ALA A 98 -12.87 -8.25 7.43
N ARG A 99 -12.61 -7.79 6.19
CA ARG A 99 -13.64 -7.39 5.23
C ARG A 99 -14.05 -8.51 4.26
N GLY A 100 -13.59 -9.74 4.49
CA GLY A 100 -14.08 -10.92 3.78
C GLY A 100 -13.21 -11.47 2.68
N ALA A 101 -12.04 -10.90 2.44
CA ALA A 101 -11.11 -11.47 1.47
C ALA A 101 -10.53 -12.78 2.02
N LEU A 102 -10.57 -13.84 1.21
CA LEU A 102 -9.96 -15.13 1.53
C LEU A 102 -8.64 -15.30 0.79
N TRP A 103 -8.47 -14.62 -0.34
CA TRP A 103 -7.26 -14.64 -1.15
C TRP A 103 -6.74 -13.24 -1.33
N LEU A 104 -5.47 -13.04 -1.00
CA LEU A 104 -4.79 -11.79 -1.25
C LEU A 104 -3.62 -12.07 -2.18
N HIS A 105 -3.68 -11.50 -3.37
CA HIS A 105 -2.69 -11.69 -4.42
C HIS A 105 -1.77 -10.49 -4.51
N VAL A 106 -0.53 -10.72 -4.93
CA VAL A 106 0.40 -9.65 -5.25
C VAL A 106 1.30 -10.07 -6.41
N ASP A 107 1.45 -9.19 -7.38
CA ASP A 107 2.47 -9.30 -8.42
C ASP A 107 3.61 -8.34 -8.07
N PHE A 108 4.84 -8.81 -8.22
CA PHE A 108 6.00 -7.99 -7.88
C PHE A 108 7.20 -8.37 -8.76
N GLU A 109 8.11 -7.42 -8.89
CA GLU A 109 9.36 -7.68 -9.59
C GLU A 109 10.25 -8.61 -8.75
N PRO A 110 11.11 -9.43 -9.39
CA PRO A 110 11.89 -10.46 -8.67
C PRO A 110 12.69 -9.96 -7.48
N HIS A 111 13.18 -8.72 -7.52
CA HIS A 111 13.97 -8.17 -6.41
C HIS A 111 13.15 -7.92 -5.14
N LEU A 112 11.82 -7.96 -5.22
CA LEU A 112 10.93 -7.77 -4.08
C LEU A 112 10.46 -9.10 -3.46
N GLU A 113 10.93 -10.23 -3.96
CA GLU A 113 10.50 -11.55 -3.48
C GLU A 113 10.73 -11.72 -1.98
N ALA A 114 11.91 -11.38 -1.50
CA ALA A 114 12.24 -11.51 -0.08
C ALA A 114 11.31 -10.69 0.81
N PHE A 115 10.97 -9.48 0.38
CA PHE A 115 10.05 -8.61 1.10
C PHE A 115 8.67 -9.25 1.23
N TYR A 116 8.09 -9.74 0.12
CA TYR A 116 6.75 -10.32 0.16
C TYR A 116 6.73 -11.68 0.87
N ARG A 117 7.81 -12.47 0.81
CA ARG A 117 7.93 -13.66 1.63
C ARG A 117 7.92 -13.31 3.13
N GLN A 118 8.60 -12.25 3.52
CA GLN A 118 8.58 -11.77 4.90
C GLN A 118 7.17 -11.35 5.32
N CYS A 119 6.37 -10.84 4.39
CA CYS A 119 4.96 -10.51 4.64
C CYS A 119 4.05 -11.75 4.74
N GLY A 120 4.57 -12.94 4.45
CA GLY A 120 3.81 -14.18 4.54
C GLY A 120 3.24 -14.68 3.21
N PHE A 121 3.60 -14.06 2.09
CA PHE A 121 3.15 -14.51 0.77
C PHE A 121 3.95 -15.72 0.29
N GLY A 122 3.24 -16.70 -0.22
CA GLY A 122 3.84 -17.86 -0.89
C GLY A 122 3.66 -17.77 -2.40
N PRO A 123 4.52 -18.48 -3.17
CA PRO A 123 4.40 -18.48 -4.61
C PRO A 123 3.16 -19.26 -5.06
N THR A 124 2.54 -18.77 -6.15
CA THR A 124 1.47 -19.49 -6.84
C THR A 124 1.87 -19.67 -8.31
N ALA A 125 1.36 -20.72 -8.92
CA ALA A 125 1.55 -20.90 -10.36
C ALA A 125 0.69 -19.88 -11.10
N ALA A 126 1.31 -19.08 -11.95
CA ALA A 126 0.62 -18.14 -12.83
C ALA A 126 0.96 -18.50 -14.28
N ALA A 127 -0.05 -18.51 -15.12
CA ALA A 127 0.13 -18.76 -16.56
C ALA A 127 0.22 -17.45 -17.33
#